data_31fd5727a503744137092b0f6512f3a0
#
_entry.id   31fd5727a503744137092b0f6512f3a0
#
_cell.length_a   1.000
_cell.length_b   1.000
_cell.length_c   1.000
_cell.angle_alpha   90.00
_cell.angle_beta   90.00
_cell.angle_gamma   90.00
#
_symmetry.space_group_name_H-M   'P 1'
#
loop_
_entity.id
_entity.type
_entity.pdbx_description
1 polymer ?
#
loop_
_entity_poly.entity_id
_entity_poly.type
_entity_poly.pdbx_seq_one_letter_code
_entity_poly.pdbx_strand_id
1 'polypeptide(L)'
;MISELKNILEDIKSRAFYSTGLIVTTAVLSFMLFSGTVIGISLNKGMDNMDKRLGADLMIVPKGSKEKAENLLLEGQRGTFYFDGSVDDEVKKVDGVGNVTAQCFLKSLSADCCSSEVELVFYDPKTDFVVGPWISENYSKTIGQDSVVVGSDIVAENGKIKLFGKDYEVLSSMAKTGTALDSSVYFSSDSMPGVIADAEAKASFLTEEQKDGDILSSVFINVEDGYDTQDVIERCRQKVGEFDVVYPKQLNESLSGNLMKITDVVGLVVAVGGILIFGILVLINSVIIESRKQEVALLRILGGSKKKMAVMLIKETSCLSLFGALFGCALGALIVIPFGRYIGMTLNMPYLGPDFLGAILQVIVIVLTVFLVALFSALFFVIHVTNVEPYLALKKEAE
;
A
#
# COMPACT_ATOMS: atom_id res chain seq x y z
N MET A 1 -23.19 33.43 11.87
CA MET A 1 -22.19 32.42 11.38
C MET A 1 -21.05 33.06 10.58
N ILE A 2 -21.30 33.78 9.47
CA ILE A 2 -20.23 34.44 8.67
C ILE A 2 -19.54 35.58 9.44
N SER A 3 -20.27 36.38 10.21
CA SER A 3 -19.71 37.45 11.07
C SER A 3 -18.87 36.88 12.23
N GLU A 4 -19.26 35.75 12.81
CA GLU A 4 -18.50 35.08 13.87
C GLU A 4 -17.20 34.49 13.32
N LEU A 5 -17.21 33.89 12.12
CA LEU A 5 -16.02 33.41 11.44
C LEU A 5 -15.03 34.54 11.12
N LYS A 6 -15.54 35.72 10.73
CA LYS A 6 -14.70 36.88 10.45
C LYS A 6 -14.01 37.40 11.72
N ASN A 7 -14.72 37.43 12.83
CA ASN A 7 -14.17 37.84 14.12
C ASN A 7 -13.11 36.84 14.61
N ILE A 8 -13.33 35.52 14.43
CA ILE A 8 -12.34 34.47 14.74
C ILE A 8 -11.08 34.64 13.87
N LEU A 9 -11.23 34.96 12.59
CA LEU A 9 -10.08 35.17 11.68
C LEU A 9 -9.28 36.45 12.04
N GLU A 10 -9.93 37.50 12.50
CA GLU A 10 -9.27 38.73 12.96
C GLU A 10 -8.53 38.50 14.30
N ASP A 11 -9.11 37.72 15.20
CA ASP A 11 -8.45 37.29 16.45
C ASP A 11 -7.21 36.38 16.19
N ILE A 12 -7.32 35.46 15.23
CA ILE A 12 -6.20 34.62 14.77
C ILE A 12 -5.05 35.48 14.25
N LYS A 13 -5.34 36.51 13.46
CA LYS A 13 -4.36 37.41 12.88
C LYS A 13 -3.65 38.27 13.94
N SER A 14 -4.35 38.69 14.96
CA SER A 14 -3.79 39.51 16.07
C SER A 14 -2.83 38.70 16.95
N ARG A 15 -2.94 37.36 16.97
CA ARG A 15 -2.16 36.42 17.80
C ARG A 15 -1.51 35.32 16.98
N ALA A 16 -0.96 35.70 15.83
CA ALA A 16 -0.43 34.78 14.83
C ALA A 16 0.53 33.71 15.42
N PHE A 17 1.33 34.04 16.38
CA PHE A 17 2.32 33.11 16.96
C PHE A 17 1.67 31.88 17.64
N TYR A 18 0.68 32.11 18.51
CA TYR A 18 0.00 31.01 19.23
C TYR A 18 -0.92 30.21 18.32
N SER A 19 -1.64 30.89 17.45
CA SER A 19 -2.54 30.24 16.48
C SER A 19 -1.74 29.38 15.51
N THR A 20 -0.60 29.86 15.02
CA THR A 20 0.32 29.09 14.17
C THR A 20 0.89 27.89 14.93
N GLY A 21 1.29 28.05 16.19
CA GLY A 21 1.77 26.93 17.01
C GLY A 21 0.75 25.81 17.13
N LEU A 22 -0.53 26.14 17.37
CA LEU A 22 -1.59 25.14 17.46
C LEU A 22 -1.87 24.45 16.11
N ILE A 23 -1.92 25.23 15.01
CA ILE A 23 -2.09 24.67 13.66
C ILE A 23 -0.94 23.72 13.30
N VAL A 24 0.31 24.15 13.53
CA VAL A 24 1.49 23.32 13.21
C VAL A 24 1.49 22.03 14.03
N THR A 25 1.22 22.12 15.32
CA THR A 25 1.22 20.95 16.21
C THR A 25 0.13 19.95 15.82
N THR A 26 -1.09 20.42 15.52
CA THR A 26 -2.19 19.56 15.05
C THR A 26 -1.92 19.02 13.64
N ALA A 27 -1.27 19.78 12.77
CA ALA A 27 -0.87 19.33 11.46
C ALA A 27 0.19 18.22 11.52
N VAL A 28 1.21 18.37 12.38
CA VAL A 28 2.22 17.33 12.58
C VAL A 28 1.60 16.06 13.14
N LEU A 29 0.69 16.16 14.11
CA LEU A 29 -0.03 15.00 14.64
C LEU A 29 -0.84 14.28 13.56
N SER A 30 -1.61 15.04 12.77
CA SER A 30 -2.41 14.47 11.67
C SER A 30 -1.55 13.85 10.59
N PHE A 31 -0.43 14.50 10.24
CA PHE A 31 0.54 13.97 9.27
C PHE A 31 1.11 12.63 9.74
N MET A 32 1.55 12.53 11.01
CA MET A 32 2.09 11.29 11.58
C MET A 32 1.04 10.18 11.60
N LEU A 33 -0.17 10.47 12.08
CA LEU A 33 -1.26 9.50 12.13
C LEU A 33 -1.65 9.03 10.72
N PHE A 34 -1.79 9.96 9.77
CA PHE A 34 -2.15 9.64 8.39
C PHE A 34 -1.08 8.78 7.73
N SER A 35 0.17 9.21 7.79
CA SER A 35 1.29 8.50 7.16
C SER A 35 1.47 7.10 7.75
N GLY A 36 1.47 6.98 9.08
CA GLY A 36 1.63 5.68 9.74
C GLY A 36 0.48 4.71 9.47
N THR A 37 -0.76 5.20 9.52
CA THR A 37 -1.93 4.35 9.28
C THR A 37 -2.08 3.97 7.79
N VAL A 38 -1.80 4.89 6.85
CA VAL A 38 -1.83 4.57 5.41
C VAL A 38 -0.79 3.52 5.08
N ILE A 39 0.46 3.70 5.53
CA ILE A 39 1.53 2.73 5.27
C ILE A 39 1.16 1.37 5.87
N GLY A 40 0.77 1.31 7.15
CA GLY A 40 0.41 0.06 7.82
C GLY A 40 -0.75 -0.68 7.15
N ILE A 41 -1.84 0.02 6.83
CA ILE A 41 -3.00 -0.59 6.15
C ILE A 41 -2.64 -1.04 4.73
N SER A 42 -1.84 -0.25 4.00
CA SER A 42 -1.46 -0.58 2.62
C SER A 42 -0.53 -1.79 2.54
N LEU A 43 0.39 -1.95 3.48
CA LEU A 43 1.25 -3.13 3.59
C LEU A 43 0.42 -4.37 3.99
N ASN A 44 -0.46 -4.26 4.99
CA ASN A 44 -1.33 -5.37 5.38
C ASN A 44 -2.24 -5.82 4.23
N LYS A 45 -2.88 -4.89 3.52
CA LYS A 45 -3.69 -5.24 2.34
C LYS A 45 -2.86 -5.90 1.23
N GLY A 46 -1.63 -5.42 1.01
CA GLY A 46 -0.72 -6.03 0.06
C GLY A 46 -0.41 -7.48 0.41
N MET A 47 -0.13 -7.76 1.69
CA MET A 47 0.14 -9.10 2.20
C MET A 47 -1.09 -10.01 2.13
N ASP A 48 -2.27 -9.53 2.51
CA ASP A 48 -3.52 -10.29 2.41
C ASP A 48 -3.84 -10.69 0.96
N ASN A 49 -3.54 -9.80 0.02
CA ASN A 49 -3.69 -10.12 -1.39
C ASN A 49 -2.66 -11.14 -1.86
N MET A 50 -1.42 -11.03 -1.39
CA MET A 50 -0.37 -11.98 -1.71
C MET A 50 -0.71 -13.38 -1.21
N ASP A 51 -1.26 -13.52 0.00
CA ASP A 51 -1.68 -14.79 0.57
C ASP A 51 -2.76 -15.48 -0.28
N LYS A 52 -3.76 -14.73 -0.72
CA LYS A 52 -4.81 -15.23 -1.62
C LYS A 52 -4.28 -15.65 -2.97
N ARG A 53 -3.17 -15.08 -3.41
CA ARG A 53 -2.59 -15.27 -4.73
C ARG A 53 -1.63 -16.45 -4.81
N LEU A 54 -0.86 -16.67 -3.75
CA LEU A 54 0.09 -17.77 -3.68
C LEU A 54 -0.63 -19.08 -3.32
N GLY A 55 -1.73 -19.37 -4.03
CA GLY A 55 -2.57 -20.57 -3.82
C GLY A 55 -1.86 -21.90 -4.07
N ALA A 56 -0.59 -21.90 -4.48
CA ALA A 56 0.24 -23.08 -4.64
C ALA A 56 0.96 -23.44 -3.34
N ASP A 57 1.04 -24.76 -3.05
CA ASP A 57 1.85 -25.25 -1.93
C ASP A 57 3.33 -25.19 -2.24
N LEU A 58 3.70 -25.48 -3.49
CA LEU A 58 5.06 -25.54 -4.00
C LEU A 58 5.18 -24.81 -5.34
N MET A 59 6.33 -24.20 -5.55
CA MET A 59 6.79 -23.74 -6.85
C MET A 59 8.17 -24.33 -7.11
N ILE A 60 8.33 -25.13 -8.15
CA ILE A 60 9.62 -25.66 -8.58
C ILE A 60 10.18 -24.79 -9.69
N VAL A 61 11.50 -24.55 -9.61
CA VAL A 61 12.26 -23.70 -10.52
C VAL A 61 13.61 -24.36 -10.84
N PRO A 62 14.29 -24.02 -11.93
CA PRO A 62 15.58 -24.55 -12.27
C PRO A 62 16.59 -24.41 -11.13
N LYS A 63 17.50 -25.38 -10.99
CA LYS A 63 18.55 -25.36 -9.98
C LYS A 63 19.36 -24.06 -10.02
N GLY A 64 19.57 -23.43 -8.87
CA GLY A 64 20.27 -22.15 -8.72
C GLY A 64 19.40 -20.94 -9.00
N SER A 65 18.08 -21.12 -9.20
CA SER A 65 17.14 -20.03 -9.51
C SER A 65 16.22 -19.65 -8.36
N LYS A 66 16.36 -20.28 -7.18
CA LYS A 66 15.49 -20.04 -6.02
C LYS A 66 15.40 -18.56 -5.64
N GLU A 67 16.53 -17.89 -5.46
CA GLU A 67 16.59 -16.47 -5.08
C GLU A 67 15.94 -15.56 -6.14
N LYS A 68 16.18 -15.86 -7.43
CA LYS A 68 15.55 -15.11 -8.53
C LYS A 68 14.03 -15.30 -8.56
N ALA A 69 13.55 -16.50 -8.29
CA ALA A 69 12.13 -16.80 -8.24
C ALA A 69 11.45 -16.17 -7.01
N GLU A 70 12.10 -16.19 -5.86
CA GLU A 70 11.63 -15.49 -4.66
C GLU A 70 11.55 -13.99 -4.91
N ASN A 71 12.57 -13.37 -5.49
CA ASN A 71 12.57 -11.95 -5.84
C ASN A 71 11.53 -11.61 -6.91
N LEU A 72 11.26 -12.50 -7.87
CA LEU A 72 10.17 -12.34 -8.84
C LEU A 72 8.82 -12.31 -8.13
N LEU A 73 8.57 -13.23 -7.20
CA LEU A 73 7.30 -13.30 -6.48
C LEU A 73 7.10 -12.12 -5.53
N LEU A 74 8.18 -11.69 -4.85
CA LEU A 74 8.13 -10.66 -3.80
C LEU A 74 8.26 -9.24 -4.34
N GLU A 75 9.31 -9.03 -5.13
CA GLU A 75 9.72 -7.70 -5.59
C GLU A 75 9.31 -7.48 -7.04
N GLY A 76 8.95 -8.59 -7.75
CA GLY A 76 8.73 -8.63 -9.19
C GLY A 76 9.98 -8.24 -9.95
N GLN A 77 11.15 -8.55 -9.40
CA GLN A 77 12.37 -8.52 -10.18
C GLN A 77 12.27 -9.53 -11.30
N ARG A 78 12.39 -9.06 -12.52
CA ARG A 78 12.28 -9.86 -13.72
C ARG A 78 13.35 -10.94 -13.72
N GLY A 79 12.93 -12.19 -13.75
CA GLY A 79 13.80 -13.37 -13.71
C GLY A 79 13.83 -14.09 -15.04
N THR A 80 15.02 -14.37 -15.55
CA THR A 80 15.22 -15.30 -16.68
C THR A 80 15.82 -16.58 -16.15
N PHE A 81 15.02 -17.65 -16.12
CA PHE A 81 15.41 -18.98 -15.73
C PHE A 81 14.47 -19.98 -16.40
N TYR A 82 14.98 -21.07 -16.93
CA TYR A 82 14.20 -21.97 -17.75
C TYR A 82 14.49 -23.43 -17.43
N PHE A 83 13.43 -24.24 -17.52
CA PHE A 83 13.41 -25.69 -17.66
C PHE A 83 13.15 -26.06 -19.12
N ASP A 84 13.37 -27.33 -19.43
CA ASP A 84 12.79 -28.03 -20.58
C ASP A 84 11.25 -28.03 -20.47
N GLY A 85 10.55 -27.83 -21.59
CA GLY A 85 9.11 -27.70 -21.64
C GLY A 85 8.32 -28.94 -21.22
N SER A 86 8.98 -30.10 -21.10
CA SER A 86 8.34 -31.35 -20.68
C SER A 86 8.21 -31.54 -19.15
N VAL A 87 8.79 -30.66 -18.36
CA VAL A 87 8.89 -30.80 -16.89
C VAL A 87 7.52 -30.83 -16.22
N ASP A 88 6.57 -30.03 -16.64
CA ASP A 88 5.21 -30.01 -16.06
C ASP A 88 4.46 -31.33 -16.31
N ASP A 89 4.61 -31.94 -17.48
CA ASP A 89 4.00 -33.21 -17.81
C ASP A 89 4.60 -34.40 -17.02
N GLU A 90 5.87 -34.34 -16.66
CA GLU A 90 6.49 -35.33 -15.79
C GLU A 90 6.05 -35.14 -14.33
N VAL A 91 5.91 -33.91 -13.87
CA VAL A 91 5.40 -33.58 -12.54
C VAL A 91 3.95 -34.02 -12.33
N LYS A 92 3.08 -33.85 -13.33
CA LYS A 92 1.67 -34.30 -13.29
C LYS A 92 1.53 -35.81 -13.06
N LYS A 93 2.54 -36.61 -13.38
CA LYS A 93 2.54 -38.07 -13.23
C LYS A 93 3.07 -38.55 -11.87
N VAL A 94 3.34 -37.65 -10.93
CA VAL A 94 3.86 -37.97 -9.60
C VAL A 94 2.72 -38.20 -8.62
N ASP A 95 2.75 -39.30 -7.89
CA ASP A 95 1.75 -39.59 -6.85
C ASP A 95 1.82 -38.57 -5.72
N GLY A 96 0.65 -38.01 -5.32
CA GLY A 96 0.51 -36.97 -4.33
C GLY A 96 0.56 -35.56 -4.89
N VAL A 97 0.74 -35.42 -6.21
CA VAL A 97 0.59 -34.15 -6.92
C VAL A 97 -0.86 -33.97 -7.33
N GLY A 98 -1.50 -32.92 -6.84
CA GLY A 98 -2.88 -32.57 -7.17
C GLY A 98 -2.94 -31.70 -8.44
N ASN A 99 -3.16 -30.41 -8.27
CA ASN A 99 -3.18 -29.48 -9.40
C ASN A 99 -1.77 -29.01 -9.76
N VAL A 100 -1.50 -28.92 -11.06
CA VAL A 100 -0.24 -28.44 -11.62
C VAL A 100 -0.55 -27.36 -12.66
N THR A 101 0.14 -26.25 -12.58
CA THR A 101 0.18 -25.23 -13.64
C THR A 101 1.60 -24.75 -13.86
N ALA A 102 1.95 -24.56 -15.13
CA ALA A 102 3.27 -24.08 -15.53
C ALA A 102 3.19 -22.64 -16.02
N GLN A 103 4.25 -21.88 -15.80
CA GLN A 103 4.39 -20.54 -16.32
C GLN A 103 5.78 -20.35 -16.96
N CYS A 104 5.82 -19.59 -18.06
CA CYS A 104 7.05 -19.14 -18.66
C CYS A 104 7.13 -17.62 -18.58
N PHE A 105 8.29 -17.11 -18.18
CA PHE A 105 8.56 -15.69 -18.05
C PHE A 105 9.52 -15.24 -19.13
N LEU A 106 9.09 -14.28 -19.96
CA LEU A 106 9.94 -13.63 -20.94
C LEU A 106 10.01 -12.13 -20.65
N LYS A 107 11.21 -11.57 -20.84
CA LYS A 107 11.42 -10.15 -20.64
C LYS A 107 11.26 -9.39 -21.95
N SER A 108 10.39 -8.41 -21.99
CA SER A 108 10.32 -7.43 -23.09
C SER A 108 11.31 -6.30 -22.83
N LEU A 109 12.19 -6.04 -23.81
CA LEU A 109 13.11 -4.90 -23.79
C LEU A 109 12.65 -3.75 -24.69
N SER A 110 11.49 -3.86 -25.34
CA SER A 110 11.08 -2.94 -26.39
C SER A 110 10.48 -1.65 -25.83
N ALA A 111 11.05 -0.53 -26.25
CA ALA A 111 10.57 0.81 -25.97
C ALA A 111 9.36 1.24 -26.81
N ASP A 112 8.88 0.43 -27.77
CA ASP A 112 7.87 0.85 -28.74
C ASP A 112 6.43 0.88 -28.19
N CYS A 113 6.17 0.28 -27.02
CA CYS A 113 4.81 0.27 -26.44
C CYS A 113 4.73 0.73 -24.99
N CYS A 114 5.83 0.74 -24.25
CA CYS A 114 5.84 1.14 -22.86
C CYS A 114 7.09 1.95 -22.55
N SER A 115 6.98 2.97 -21.73
CA SER A 115 8.11 3.74 -21.19
C SER A 115 9.01 2.93 -20.24
N SER A 116 8.69 1.66 -19.99
CA SER A 116 9.42 0.72 -19.13
C SER A 116 9.33 -0.69 -19.70
N GLU A 117 10.35 -1.51 -19.40
CA GLU A 117 10.34 -2.94 -19.69
C GLU A 117 9.15 -3.61 -18.99
N VAL A 118 8.51 -4.59 -19.64
CA VAL A 118 7.42 -5.39 -19.09
C VAL A 118 7.81 -6.88 -19.04
N GLU A 119 7.31 -7.58 -18.04
CA GLU A 119 7.36 -9.04 -17.97
C GLU A 119 6.22 -9.63 -18.80
N LEU A 120 6.54 -10.59 -19.67
CA LEU A 120 5.56 -11.38 -20.39
C LEU A 120 5.42 -12.71 -19.67
N VAL A 121 4.20 -13.01 -19.21
CA VAL A 121 3.88 -14.24 -18.47
C VAL A 121 3.01 -15.12 -19.35
N PHE A 122 3.50 -16.27 -19.75
CA PHE A 122 2.76 -17.27 -20.48
C PHE A 122 2.24 -18.33 -19.52
N TYR A 123 0.96 -18.68 -19.60
CA TYR A 123 0.30 -19.66 -18.75
C TYR A 123 -0.80 -20.40 -19.52
N ASP A 124 -1.14 -21.62 -19.09
CA ASP A 124 -2.26 -22.34 -19.66
C ASP A 124 -3.56 -21.99 -18.90
N PRO A 125 -4.52 -21.26 -19.53
CA PRO A 125 -5.76 -20.88 -18.88
C PRO A 125 -6.64 -22.05 -18.40
N LYS A 126 -6.39 -23.28 -18.90
CA LYS A 126 -7.18 -24.46 -18.54
C LYS A 126 -6.73 -25.11 -17.24
N THR A 127 -5.43 -25.07 -16.97
CA THR A 127 -4.81 -25.69 -15.80
C THR A 127 -4.48 -24.67 -14.71
N ASP A 128 -4.56 -23.37 -15.04
CA ASP A 128 -4.10 -22.30 -14.18
C ASP A 128 -5.01 -22.08 -12.95
N PHE A 129 -4.38 -22.02 -11.80
CA PHE A 129 -4.98 -21.64 -10.52
C PHE A 129 -4.24 -20.48 -9.83
N VAL A 130 -3.26 -19.90 -10.51
CA VAL A 130 -2.41 -18.83 -9.96
C VAL A 130 -2.79 -17.45 -10.52
N VAL A 131 -2.99 -17.35 -11.85
CA VAL A 131 -3.34 -16.11 -12.56
C VAL A 131 -4.84 -15.88 -12.61
N GLY A 132 -5.61 -16.94 -12.92
CA GLY A 132 -7.05 -16.91 -13.12
C GLY A 132 -7.85 -16.22 -12.01
N PRO A 133 -7.57 -16.47 -10.71
CA PRO A 133 -8.29 -15.82 -9.60
C PRO A 133 -8.15 -14.29 -9.55
N TRP A 134 -7.19 -13.71 -10.27
CA TRP A 134 -6.94 -12.27 -10.31
C TRP A 134 -7.54 -11.58 -11.51
N ILE A 135 -8.05 -12.35 -12.48
CA ILE A 135 -8.75 -11.81 -13.63
C ILE A 135 -10.14 -11.40 -13.16
N SER A 136 -10.57 -10.20 -13.56
CA SER A 136 -11.89 -9.64 -13.20
C SER A 136 -13.01 -10.65 -13.43
N GLU A 137 -13.99 -10.75 -12.51
CA GLU A 137 -15.12 -11.67 -12.51
C GLU A 137 -15.98 -11.62 -13.81
N ASN A 138 -15.86 -10.56 -14.59
CA ASN A 138 -16.57 -10.42 -15.88
C ASN A 138 -15.85 -11.08 -17.05
N TYR A 139 -14.77 -11.79 -16.80
CA TYR A 139 -13.99 -12.43 -17.85
C TYR A 139 -14.57 -13.81 -18.20
N SER A 140 -15.28 -13.90 -19.30
CA SER A 140 -15.82 -15.15 -19.84
C SER A 140 -15.15 -15.59 -21.15
N LYS A 141 -14.19 -14.83 -21.67
CA LYS A 141 -13.54 -15.12 -22.95
C LYS A 141 -12.27 -15.95 -22.76
N THR A 142 -12.10 -16.97 -23.59
CA THR A 142 -10.83 -17.70 -23.70
C THR A 142 -9.76 -16.77 -24.28
N ILE A 143 -8.57 -16.71 -23.65
CA ILE A 143 -7.44 -15.96 -24.20
C ILE A 143 -7.00 -16.61 -25.50
N GLY A 144 -7.13 -15.89 -26.60
CA GLY A 144 -6.67 -16.33 -27.93
C GLY A 144 -5.22 -15.94 -28.19
N GLN A 145 -4.71 -16.32 -29.38
CA GLN A 145 -3.32 -16.06 -29.76
C GLN A 145 -2.98 -14.56 -29.92
N ASP A 146 -3.98 -13.71 -30.23
CA ASP A 146 -3.80 -12.28 -30.45
C ASP A 146 -4.42 -11.44 -29.31
N SER A 147 -4.66 -12.06 -28.17
CA SER A 147 -5.29 -11.40 -27.03
C SER A 147 -4.52 -11.63 -25.75
N VAL A 148 -4.61 -10.66 -24.83
CA VAL A 148 -3.85 -10.63 -23.59
C VAL A 148 -4.71 -10.17 -22.41
N VAL A 149 -4.27 -10.54 -21.20
CA VAL A 149 -4.68 -9.90 -19.96
C VAL A 149 -3.51 -9.04 -19.49
N VAL A 150 -3.78 -7.84 -19.00
CA VAL A 150 -2.73 -6.91 -18.56
C VAL A 150 -2.79 -6.69 -17.05
N GLY A 151 -1.63 -6.44 -16.46
CA GLY A 151 -1.55 -6.00 -15.07
C GLY A 151 -2.22 -4.64 -14.86
N SER A 152 -2.60 -4.33 -13.63
CA SER A 152 -3.41 -3.13 -13.29
C SER A 152 -2.72 -1.80 -13.60
N ASP A 153 -1.40 -1.78 -13.74
CA ASP A 153 -0.64 -0.56 -14.03
C ASP A 153 -0.40 -0.33 -15.53
N ILE A 154 -0.80 -1.29 -16.38
CA ILE A 154 -0.67 -1.18 -17.83
C ILE A 154 -1.90 -0.49 -18.39
N VAL A 155 -1.66 0.62 -19.07
CA VAL A 155 -2.71 1.37 -19.76
C VAL A 155 -2.82 0.89 -21.19
N ALA A 156 -4.00 0.32 -21.55
CA ALA A 156 -4.30 -0.06 -22.91
C ALA A 156 -4.79 1.16 -23.71
N GLU A 157 -4.21 1.42 -24.88
CA GLU A 157 -4.68 2.44 -25.79
C GLU A 157 -5.75 1.85 -26.71
N ASN A 158 -6.97 2.40 -26.68
CA ASN A 158 -8.10 1.90 -27.45
C ASN A 158 -8.40 0.38 -27.25
N GLY A 159 -8.15 -0.15 -26.04
CA GLY A 159 -8.35 -1.57 -25.75
C GLY A 159 -7.27 -2.49 -26.35
N LYS A 160 -6.13 -1.96 -26.76
CA LYS A 160 -5.01 -2.71 -27.31
C LYS A 160 -3.70 -2.34 -26.65
N ILE A 161 -2.75 -3.26 -26.71
CA ILE A 161 -1.37 -3.06 -26.35
C ILE A 161 -0.47 -3.49 -27.51
N LYS A 162 0.53 -2.68 -27.81
CA LYS A 162 1.48 -2.99 -28.87
C LYS A 162 2.75 -3.60 -28.31
N LEU A 163 3.08 -4.82 -28.73
CA LEU A 163 4.31 -5.53 -28.35
C LEU A 163 4.99 -6.05 -29.60
N PHE A 164 6.30 -5.84 -29.70
CA PHE A 164 7.12 -6.26 -30.87
C PHE A 164 6.54 -5.83 -32.22
N GLY A 165 5.88 -4.65 -32.26
CA GLY A 165 5.28 -4.11 -33.48
C GLY A 165 3.92 -4.67 -33.85
N LYS A 166 3.36 -5.60 -33.07
CA LYS A 166 2.03 -6.20 -33.24
C LYS A 166 1.06 -5.71 -32.17
N ASP A 167 -0.19 -5.49 -32.55
CA ASP A 167 -1.26 -5.08 -31.64
C ASP A 167 -1.97 -6.31 -31.08
N TYR A 168 -2.05 -6.40 -29.76
CA TYR A 168 -2.80 -7.43 -29.02
C TYR A 168 -4.05 -6.82 -28.38
N GLU A 169 -5.18 -7.52 -28.47
CA GLU A 169 -6.43 -7.09 -27.84
C GLU A 169 -6.36 -7.33 -26.33
N VAL A 170 -6.62 -6.29 -25.54
CA VAL A 170 -6.68 -6.40 -24.09
C VAL A 170 -8.08 -6.85 -23.67
N LEU A 171 -8.19 -8.09 -23.24
CA LEU A 171 -9.48 -8.68 -22.86
C LEU A 171 -9.91 -8.27 -21.44
N SER A 172 -8.97 -8.17 -20.53
CA SER A 172 -9.22 -7.80 -19.15
C SER A 172 -7.95 -7.21 -18.52
N SER A 173 -8.14 -6.50 -17.41
CA SER A 173 -7.06 -6.08 -16.53
C SER A 173 -7.12 -6.86 -15.23
N MET A 174 -5.97 -7.22 -14.67
CA MET A 174 -5.90 -7.87 -13.37
C MET A 174 -6.28 -6.91 -12.25
N ALA A 175 -6.80 -7.45 -11.16
CA ALA A 175 -6.95 -6.71 -9.93
C ALA A 175 -5.57 -6.25 -9.42
N LYS A 176 -5.53 -5.06 -8.84
CA LYS A 176 -4.27 -4.50 -8.34
C LYS A 176 -3.69 -5.36 -7.22
N THR A 177 -2.45 -5.76 -7.39
CA THR A 177 -1.75 -6.66 -6.47
C THR A 177 -0.77 -5.94 -5.55
N GLY A 178 -0.27 -4.77 -5.95
CA GLY A 178 0.79 -4.05 -5.27
C GLY A 178 2.19 -4.62 -5.52
N THR A 179 2.33 -5.56 -6.46
CA THR A 179 3.60 -6.16 -6.88
C THR A 179 3.92 -5.78 -8.32
N ALA A 180 5.09 -6.16 -8.84
CA ALA A 180 5.43 -5.87 -10.22
C ALA A 180 4.62 -6.66 -11.26
N LEU A 181 3.83 -7.62 -10.83
CA LEU A 181 2.86 -8.29 -11.69
C LEU A 181 1.77 -7.33 -12.18
N ASP A 182 1.58 -6.21 -11.48
CA ASP A 182 0.73 -5.10 -11.96
C ASP A 182 1.27 -4.46 -13.24
N SER A 183 2.56 -4.63 -13.55
CA SER A 183 3.23 -4.18 -14.78
C SER A 183 3.56 -5.31 -15.75
N SER A 184 2.94 -6.50 -15.62
CA SER A 184 3.14 -7.66 -16.49
C SER A 184 2.01 -7.83 -17.51
N VAL A 185 2.33 -8.49 -18.63
CA VAL A 185 1.35 -8.86 -19.67
C VAL A 185 1.23 -10.38 -19.71
N TYR A 186 0.01 -10.86 -19.67
CA TYR A 186 -0.33 -12.27 -19.54
C TYR A 186 -0.86 -12.82 -20.85
N PHE A 187 -0.22 -13.86 -21.36
CA PHE A 187 -0.54 -14.56 -22.57
C PHE A 187 -0.98 -16.00 -22.29
N SER A 188 -1.80 -16.57 -23.19
CA SER A 188 -1.95 -18.02 -23.24
C SER A 188 -0.62 -18.67 -23.69
N SER A 189 -0.26 -19.81 -23.11
CA SER A 189 0.91 -20.62 -23.53
C SER A 189 0.90 -20.92 -25.02
N ASP A 190 -0.27 -21.13 -25.62
CA ASP A 190 -0.45 -21.35 -27.06
C ASP A 190 0.06 -20.17 -27.93
N SER A 191 0.19 -18.99 -27.36
CA SER A 191 0.66 -17.79 -28.07
C SER A 191 2.19 -17.66 -28.06
N MET A 192 2.88 -18.40 -27.23
CA MET A 192 4.31 -18.23 -26.97
C MET A 192 5.18 -18.36 -28.24
N PRO A 193 5.00 -19.37 -29.13
CA PRO A 193 5.81 -19.48 -30.34
C PRO A 193 5.66 -18.24 -31.27
N GLY A 194 4.43 -17.72 -31.39
CA GLY A 194 4.15 -16.52 -32.20
C GLY A 194 4.79 -15.27 -31.63
N VAL A 195 4.73 -15.08 -30.30
CA VAL A 195 5.33 -13.92 -29.62
C VAL A 195 6.86 -13.99 -29.68
N ILE A 196 7.47 -15.18 -29.56
CA ILE A 196 8.91 -15.37 -29.75
C ILE A 196 9.34 -15.01 -31.16
N ALA A 197 8.61 -15.47 -32.19
CA ALA A 197 8.90 -15.14 -33.59
C ALA A 197 8.80 -13.63 -33.86
N ASP A 198 7.77 -12.96 -33.30
CA ASP A 198 7.61 -11.51 -33.42
C ASP A 198 8.76 -10.76 -32.69
N ALA A 199 9.21 -11.27 -31.55
CA ALA A 199 10.33 -10.72 -30.79
C ALA A 199 11.67 -10.88 -31.52
N GLU A 200 11.95 -12.03 -32.14
CA GLU A 200 13.15 -12.29 -32.96
C GLU A 200 13.22 -11.36 -34.16
N ALA A 201 12.10 -11.11 -34.82
CA ALA A 201 12.03 -10.26 -35.99
C ALA A 201 12.35 -8.79 -35.67
N LYS A 202 12.16 -8.34 -34.42
CA LYS A 202 12.32 -6.95 -34.00
C LYS A 202 13.52 -6.69 -33.10
N ALA A 203 13.99 -7.67 -32.35
CA ALA A 203 15.03 -7.50 -31.34
C ALA A 203 15.84 -8.77 -31.12
N SER A 204 17.15 -8.66 -31.17
CA SER A 204 18.08 -9.79 -31.05
C SER A 204 18.45 -10.13 -29.58
N PHE A 205 17.55 -9.95 -28.63
CA PHE A 205 17.87 -10.14 -27.21
C PHE A 205 17.47 -11.51 -26.64
N LEU A 206 16.78 -12.34 -27.42
CA LEU A 206 16.41 -13.67 -26.99
C LEU A 206 17.64 -14.58 -26.97
N THR A 207 17.79 -15.36 -25.91
CA THR A 207 18.80 -16.43 -25.85
C THR A 207 18.40 -17.60 -26.76
N GLU A 208 19.37 -18.45 -27.12
CA GLU A 208 19.07 -19.64 -27.96
C GLU A 208 18.01 -20.53 -27.30
N GLU A 209 18.05 -20.70 -25.96
CA GLU A 209 17.04 -21.43 -25.21
C GLU A 209 15.63 -20.83 -25.38
N GLN A 210 15.52 -19.49 -25.34
CA GLN A 210 14.24 -18.79 -25.52
C GLN A 210 13.68 -18.92 -26.94
N LYS A 211 14.56 -19.02 -27.93
CA LYS A 211 14.17 -19.16 -29.33
C LYS A 211 13.59 -20.55 -29.66
N ASP A 212 14.05 -21.56 -28.95
CA ASP A 212 13.57 -22.95 -29.13
C ASP A 212 12.08 -23.09 -28.76
N GLY A 213 11.60 -22.23 -27.86
CA GLY A 213 10.17 -22.11 -27.52
C GLY A 213 9.60 -23.24 -26.68
N ASP A 214 10.39 -24.28 -26.41
CA ASP A 214 10.03 -25.40 -25.53
C ASP A 214 10.65 -25.25 -24.16
N ILE A 215 10.25 -24.17 -23.47
CA ILE A 215 10.78 -23.78 -22.19
C ILE A 215 9.68 -23.44 -21.18
N LEU A 216 9.95 -23.73 -19.92
CA LEU A 216 9.14 -23.33 -18.77
C LEU A 216 10.03 -22.61 -17.76
N SER A 217 9.51 -21.61 -17.06
CA SER A 217 10.24 -20.93 -15.99
C SER A 217 9.92 -21.53 -14.63
N SER A 218 8.64 -21.89 -14.41
CA SER A 218 8.21 -22.40 -13.11
C SER A 218 7.03 -23.35 -13.27
N VAL A 219 6.94 -24.31 -12.33
CA VAL A 219 5.78 -25.18 -12.19
C VAL A 219 5.23 -25.03 -10.78
N PHE A 220 3.98 -24.63 -10.69
CA PHE A 220 3.22 -24.48 -9.44
C PHE A 220 2.44 -25.76 -9.17
N ILE A 221 2.49 -26.23 -7.94
CA ILE A 221 1.95 -27.51 -7.52
C ILE A 221 1.13 -27.33 -6.26
N ASN A 222 -0.07 -27.93 -6.25
CA ASN A 222 -0.80 -28.21 -5.02
C ASN A 222 -0.64 -29.69 -4.67
N VAL A 223 -0.29 -29.94 -3.43
CA VAL A 223 -0.13 -31.30 -2.91
C VAL A 223 -1.51 -31.84 -2.53
N GLU A 224 -1.80 -33.11 -2.88
CA GLU A 224 -3.07 -33.77 -2.50
C GLU A 224 -3.16 -33.95 -0.98
N ASP A 225 -4.37 -33.87 -0.47
CA ASP A 225 -4.65 -34.10 0.94
C ASP A 225 -4.16 -35.47 1.42
N GLY A 226 -3.40 -35.47 2.50
CA GLY A 226 -2.86 -36.69 3.11
C GLY A 226 -1.44 -37.08 2.66
N TYR A 227 -0.85 -36.34 1.71
CA TYR A 227 0.55 -36.54 1.34
C TYR A 227 1.45 -35.52 2.05
N ASP A 228 2.65 -35.98 2.42
CA ASP A 228 3.68 -35.08 2.94
C ASP A 228 4.38 -34.34 1.80
N THR A 229 4.52 -33.02 1.95
CA THR A 229 5.10 -32.15 0.94
C THR A 229 6.54 -32.53 0.59
N GLN A 230 7.33 -32.98 1.57
CA GLN A 230 8.72 -33.37 1.33
C GLN A 230 8.81 -34.68 0.54
N ASP A 231 7.91 -35.64 0.80
CA ASP A 231 7.83 -36.88 0.04
C ASP A 231 7.46 -36.61 -1.41
N VAL A 232 6.55 -35.68 -1.67
CA VAL A 232 6.18 -35.29 -3.03
C VAL A 232 7.38 -34.65 -3.76
N ILE A 233 8.11 -33.76 -3.10
CA ILE A 233 9.33 -33.14 -3.66
C ILE A 233 10.36 -34.21 -4.04
N GLU A 234 10.62 -35.16 -3.17
CA GLU A 234 11.61 -36.26 -3.45
C GLU A 234 11.17 -37.11 -4.64
N ARG A 235 9.88 -37.42 -4.76
CA ARG A 235 9.33 -38.13 -5.94
C ARG A 235 9.46 -37.30 -7.21
N CYS A 236 9.23 -36.01 -7.14
CA CYS A 236 9.42 -35.08 -8.27
C CYS A 236 10.91 -35.07 -8.69
N ARG A 237 11.87 -35.05 -7.74
CA ARG A 237 13.31 -35.09 -8.03
C ARG A 237 13.74 -36.38 -8.74
N GLN A 238 13.14 -37.50 -8.38
CA GLN A 238 13.43 -38.78 -9.04
C GLN A 238 13.00 -38.80 -10.51
N LYS A 239 11.97 -38.03 -10.89
CA LYS A 239 11.47 -37.98 -12.26
C LYS A 239 12.07 -36.84 -13.08
N VAL A 240 12.16 -35.67 -12.52
CA VAL A 240 12.55 -34.45 -13.24
C VAL A 240 14.04 -34.15 -13.10
N GLY A 241 14.70 -34.69 -12.08
CA GLY A 241 16.09 -34.37 -11.75
C GLY A 241 16.22 -33.28 -10.70
N GLU A 242 17.32 -32.52 -10.71
CA GLU A 242 17.60 -31.51 -9.70
C GLU A 242 16.91 -30.17 -10.01
N PHE A 243 16.17 -29.66 -9.06
CA PHE A 243 15.51 -28.36 -9.10
C PHE A 243 15.53 -27.72 -7.71
N ASP A 244 15.28 -26.43 -7.68
CA ASP A 244 15.04 -25.69 -6.45
C ASP A 244 13.54 -25.59 -6.15
N VAL A 245 13.21 -25.51 -4.86
CA VAL A 245 11.84 -25.37 -4.39
C VAL A 245 11.67 -24.04 -3.69
N VAL A 246 10.67 -23.31 -4.11
CA VAL A 246 10.13 -22.14 -3.43
C VAL A 246 8.83 -22.55 -2.77
N TYR A 247 8.61 -22.11 -1.54
CA TYR A 247 7.40 -22.36 -0.78
C TYR A 247 6.61 -21.03 -0.69
N PRO A 248 5.67 -20.78 -1.59
CA PRO A 248 4.98 -19.49 -1.64
C PRO A 248 4.29 -19.14 -0.31
N LYS A 249 3.64 -20.12 0.33
CA LYS A 249 2.99 -19.94 1.63
C LYS A 249 3.97 -19.60 2.76
N GLN A 250 5.12 -20.31 2.85
CA GLN A 250 6.13 -20.03 3.87
C GLN A 250 6.84 -18.69 3.63
N LEU A 251 7.01 -18.32 2.36
CA LEU A 251 7.52 -17.01 2.00
C LEU A 251 6.61 -15.90 2.56
N ASN A 252 5.32 -16.07 2.39
CA ASN A 252 4.32 -15.16 2.94
C ASN A 252 4.32 -15.13 4.47
N GLU A 253 4.43 -16.27 5.14
CA GLU A 253 4.51 -16.35 6.62
C GLU A 253 5.75 -15.63 7.16
N SER A 254 6.91 -15.79 6.52
CA SER A 254 8.14 -15.13 6.93
C SER A 254 8.07 -13.60 6.73
N LEU A 255 7.47 -13.16 5.65
CA LEU A 255 7.21 -11.75 5.39
C LEU A 255 6.18 -11.17 6.36
N SER A 256 5.11 -11.92 6.64
CA SER A 256 4.09 -11.51 7.62
C SER A 256 4.70 -11.32 9.02
N GLY A 257 5.63 -12.18 9.42
CA GLY A 257 6.39 -12.02 10.66
C GLY A 257 7.27 -10.75 10.69
N ASN A 258 7.87 -10.39 9.58
CA ASN A 258 8.63 -9.15 9.45
C ASN A 258 7.71 -7.93 9.38
N LEU A 259 6.58 -8.03 8.70
CA LEU A 259 5.56 -6.99 8.63
C LEU A 259 4.99 -6.67 10.02
N MET A 260 4.68 -7.68 10.84
CA MET A 260 4.25 -7.47 12.23
C MET A 260 5.26 -6.62 12.99
N LYS A 261 6.55 -6.94 12.91
CA LYS A 261 7.62 -6.17 13.57
C LYS A 261 7.68 -4.72 13.08
N ILE A 262 7.56 -4.50 11.76
CA ILE A 262 7.57 -3.15 11.17
C ILE A 262 6.32 -2.38 11.61
N THR A 263 5.16 -3.02 11.57
CA THR A 263 3.89 -2.41 12.00
C THR A 263 3.92 -2.06 13.49
N ASP A 264 4.50 -2.92 14.33
CA ASP A 264 4.67 -2.67 15.76
C ASP A 264 5.62 -1.48 16.00
N VAL A 265 6.74 -1.40 15.29
CA VAL A 265 7.67 -0.27 15.39
C VAL A 265 7.01 1.03 14.92
N VAL A 266 6.33 1.01 13.79
CA VAL A 266 5.57 2.18 13.29
C VAL A 266 4.48 2.58 14.29
N GLY A 267 3.74 1.61 14.83
CA GLY A 267 2.73 1.81 15.87
C GLY A 267 3.32 2.43 17.14
N LEU A 268 4.48 1.94 17.57
CA LEU A 268 5.19 2.50 18.74
C LEU A 268 5.63 3.95 18.48
N VAL A 269 6.21 4.24 17.33
CA VAL A 269 6.64 5.60 16.94
C VAL A 269 5.44 6.55 16.90
N VAL A 270 4.33 6.12 16.32
CA VAL A 270 3.08 6.91 16.26
C VAL A 270 2.51 7.12 17.69
N ALA A 271 2.53 6.10 18.53
CA ALA A 271 2.02 6.20 19.91
C ALA A 271 2.90 7.15 20.76
N VAL A 272 4.21 6.96 20.75
CA VAL A 272 5.14 7.82 21.50
C VAL A 272 5.12 9.25 20.98
N GLY A 273 5.16 9.42 19.64
CA GLY A 273 5.04 10.73 19.01
C GLY A 273 3.70 11.40 19.34
N GLY A 274 2.60 10.66 19.32
CA GLY A 274 1.28 11.13 19.70
C GLY A 274 1.22 11.62 21.16
N ILE A 275 1.81 10.89 22.09
CA ILE A 275 1.91 11.31 23.52
C ILE A 275 2.71 12.59 23.65
N LEU A 276 3.87 12.69 22.98
CA LEU A 276 4.70 13.90 23.01
C LEU A 276 3.95 15.11 22.43
N ILE A 277 3.30 14.94 21.28
CA ILE A 277 2.53 16.01 20.65
C ILE A 277 1.31 16.39 21.48
N PHE A 278 0.64 15.43 22.15
CA PHE A 278 -0.40 15.73 23.12
C PHE A 278 0.13 16.60 24.26
N GLY A 279 1.30 16.28 24.81
CA GLY A 279 1.98 17.10 25.83
C GLY A 279 2.25 18.53 25.32
N ILE A 280 2.72 18.68 24.08
CA ILE A 280 2.93 19.99 23.45
C ILE A 280 1.61 20.75 23.28
N LEU A 281 0.52 20.07 22.83
CA LEU A 281 -0.81 20.67 22.73
C LEU A 281 -1.31 21.17 24.08
N VAL A 282 -1.11 20.41 25.15
CA VAL A 282 -1.43 20.80 26.52
C VAL A 282 -0.65 22.05 26.92
N LEU A 283 0.65 22.11 26.65
CA LEU A 283 1.48 23.26 26.93
C LEU A 283 1.06 24.53 26.14
N ILE A 284 0.82 24.37 24.83
CA ILE A 284 0.37 25.49 23.97
C ILE A 284 -0.97 26.02 24.46
N ASN A 285 -1.95 25.14 24.72
CA ASN A 285 -3.24 25.54 25.25
C ASN A 285 -3.10 26.24 26.62
N SER A 286 -2.19 25.76 27.48
CA SER A 286 -1.88 26.42 28.77
C SER A 286 -1.41 27.86 28.58
N VAL A 287 -0.43 28.06 27.69
CA VAL A 287 0.12 29.39 27.40
C VAL A 287 -0.91 30.33 26.77
N ILE A 288 -1.71 29.82 25.80
CA ILE A 288 -2.79 30.60 25.18
C ILE A 288 -3.78 31.09 26.24
N ILE A 289 -4.21 30.20 27.13
CA ILE A 289 -5.21 30.53 28.14
C ILE A 289 -4.63 31.44 29.21
N GLU A 290 -3.36 31.23 29.62
CA GLU A 290 -2.65 32.11 30.53
C GLU A 290 -2.58 33.54 29.97
N SER A 291 -2.20 33.71 28.71
CA SER A 291 -2.15 35.02 28.05
C SER A 291 -3.52 35.74 27.95
N ARG A 292 -4.61 35.00 28.11
CA ARG A 292 -6.00 35.55 28.06
C ARG A 292 -6.66 35.78 29.41
N LYS A 293 -5.96 35.48 30.51
CA LYS A 293 -6.54 35.66 31.87
C LYS A 293 -7.10 37.07 32.10
N GLN A 294 -6.41 38.11 31.65
CA GLN A 294 -6.83 39.48 31.79
C GLN A 294 -8.10 39.80 30.96
N GLU A 295 -8.16 39.38 29.69
CA GLU A 295 -9.33 39.57 28.85
C GLU A 295 -10.54 38.85 29.43
N VAL A 296 -10.34 37.61 29.90
CA VAL A 296 -11.37 36.81 30.56
C VAL A 296 -11.85 37.48 31.84
N ALA A 297 -10.95 38.06 32.65
CA ALA A 297 -11.28 38.79 33.86
C ALA A 297 -12.05 40.07 33.55
N LEU A 298 -11.63 40.86 32.56
CA LEU A 298 -12.35 42.09 32.11
C LEU A 298 -13.75 41.78 31.60
N LEU A 299 -13.90 40.75 30.77
CA LEU A 299 -15.21 40.31 30.25
C LEU A 299 -16.14 39.85 31.39
N ARG A 300 -15.59 39.25 32.46
CA ARG A 300 -16.38 38.86 33.64
C ARG A 300 -16.85 40.04 34.46
N ILE A 301 -16.02 41.08 34.60
CA ILE A 301 -16.40 42.36 35.28
C ILE A 301 -17.52 43.02 34.50
N LEU A 302 -17.50 42.96 33.18
CA LEU A 302 -18.56 43.49 32.30
C LEU A 302 -19.82 42.62 32.24
N GLY A 303 -19.91 41.57 33.07
CA GLY A 303 -21.11 40.71 33.22
C GLY A 303 -21.13 39.48 32.31
N GLY A 304 -20.00 39.12 31.67
CA GLY A 304 -19.88 37.91 30.87
C GLY A 304 -19.99 36.64 31.71
N SER A 305 -20.78 35.65 31.28
CA SER A 305 -20.93 34.38 31.97
C SER A 305 -19.71 33.46 31.69
N LYS A 306 -19.28 32.68 32.73
CA LYS A 306 -18.20 31.66 32.60
C LYS A 306 -18.42 30.75 31.38
N LYS A 307 -19.66 30.30 31.16
CA LYS A 307 -20.03 29.40 30.07
C LYS A 307 -19.80 30.04 28.70
N LYS A 308 -20.10 31.33 28.53
CA LYS A 308 -19.94 32.02 27.23
C LYS A 308 -18.46 32.15 26.84
N MET A 309 -17.58 32.42 27.82
CA MET A 309 -16.14 32.52 27.60
C MET A 309 -15.51 31.14 27.31
N ALA A 310 -15.92 30.13 28.08
CA ALA A 310 -15.48 28.76 27.82
C ALA A 310 -15.80 28.29 26.38
N VAL A 311 -17.04 28.53 25.95
CA VAL A 311 -17.49 28.19 24.59
C VAL A 311 -16.72 28.95 23.52
N MET A 312 -16.39 30.25 23.76
CA MET A 312 -15.59 31.04 22.83
C MET A 312 -14.19 30.45 22.63
N LEU A 313 -13.47 30.13 23.71
CA LEU A 313 -12.13 29.51 23.67
C LEU A 313 -12.15 28.14 23.00
N ILE A 314 -13.15 27.32 23.32
CA ILE A 314 -13.30 26.00 22.72
C ILE A 314 -13.55 26.09 21.20
N LYS A 315 -14.44 27.02 20.78
CA LYS A 315 -14.71 27.23 19.34
C LYS A 315 -13.45 27.63 18.56
N GLU A 316 -12.64 28.52 19.11
CA GLU A 316 -11.41 28.98 18.50
C GLU A 316 -10.39 27.83 18.38
N THR A 317 -10.11 27.10 19.48
CA THR A 317 -9.22 25.95 19.45
C THR A 317 -9.71 24.86 18.49
N SER A 318 -11.03 24.62 18.47
CA SER A 318 -11.65 23.66 17.56
C SER A 318 -11.47 24.06 16.08
N CYS A 319 -11.63 25.33 15.77
CA CYS A 319 -11.46 25.83 14.40
C CYS A 319 -9.98 25.67 13.95
N LEU A 320 -9.04 26.12 14.79
CA LEU A 320 -7.60 26.02 14.50
C LEU A 320 -7.13 24.59 14.37
N SER A 321 -7.56 23.70 15.27
CA SER A 321 -7.20 22.28 15.23
C SER A 321 -7.76 21.57 13.99
N LEU A 322 -8.97 21.93 13.55
CA LEU A 322 -9.57 21.38 12.34
C LEU A 322 -8.76 21.79 11.09
N PHE A 323 -8.37 23.06 10.99
CA PHE A 323 -7.51 23.54 9.89
C PHE A 323 -6.15 22.83 9.91
N GLY A 324 -5.51 22.72 11.07
CA GLY A 324 -4.26 22.01 11.21
C GLY A 324 -4.38 20.53 10.84
N ALA A 325 -5.44 19.86 11.30
CA ALA A 325 -5.68 18.46 11.00
C ALA A 325 -5.88 18.21 9.49
N LEU A 326 -6.68 19.01 8.82
CA LEU A 326 -6.89 18.92 7.38
C LEU A 326 -5.59 19.19 6.61
N PHE A 327 -4.83 20.20 7.01
CA PHE A 327 -3.55 20.51 6.37
C PHE A 327 -2.53 19.39 6.56
N GLY A 328 -2.44 18.79 7.75
CA GLY A 328 -1.56 17.66 8.02
C GLY A 328 -1.93 16.42 7.22
N CYS A 329 -3.23 16.08 7.11
CA CYS A 329 -3.70 15.01 6.25
C CYS A 329 -3.40 15.27 4.77
N ALA A 330 -3.58 16.52 4.30
CA ALA A 330 -3.29 16.89 2.92
C ALA A 330 -1.79 16.73 2.59
N LEU A 331 -0.89 17.16 3.48
CA LEU A 331 0.54 16.95 3.35
C LEU A 331 0.90 15.46 3.38
N GLY A 332 0.30 14.68 4.28
CA GLY A 332 0.47 13.25 4.34
C GLY A 332 0.06 12.55 3.06
N ALA A 333 -1.11 12.90 2.52
CA ALA A 333 -1.60 12.37 1.26
C ALA A 333 -0.67 12.73 0.09
N LEU A 334 -0.21 13.98 0.02
CA LEU A 334 0.69 14.45 -1.04
C LEU A 334 2.04 13.72 -1.04
N ILE A 335 2.53 13.30 0.13
CA ILE A 335 3.82 12.61 0.26
C ILE A 335 3.62 11.09 0.17
N VAL A 336 2.75 10.51 1.00
CA VAL A 336 2.68 9.05 1.14
C VAL A 336 2.04 8.37 -0.06
N ILE A 337 1.01 8.96 -0.68
CA ILE A 337 0.33 8.32 -1.80
C ILE A 337 1.25 8.15 -3.02
N PRO A 338 1.96 9.17 -3.51
CA PRO A 338 2.86 9.01 -4.66
C PRO A 338 4.10 8.15 -4.34
N PHE A 339 4.61 8.23 -3.10
CA PHE A 339 5.81 7.47 -2.71
C PHE A 339 5.51 6.08 -2.15
N GLY A 340 4.26 5.68 -2.03
CA GLY A 340 3.86 4.40 -1.44
C GLY A 340 4.49 3.20 -2.13
N ARG A 341 4.55 3.19 -3.47
CA ARG A 341 5.22 2.14 -4.23
C ARG A 341 6.72 2.07 -3.92
N TYR A 342 7.40 3.20 -3.82
CA TYR A 342 8.82 3.26 -3.45
C TYR A 342 9.06 2.73 -2.03
N ILE A 343 8.14 3.03 -1.10
CA ILE A 343 8.19 2.49 0.27
C ILE A 343 8.08 0.96 0.25
N GLY A 344 7.14 0.41 -0.52
CA GLY A 344 6.98 -1.03 -0.70
C GLY A 344 8.25 -1.70 -1.24
N MET A 345 8.82 -1.14 -2.31
CA MET A 345 10.07 -1.63 -2.91
C MET A 345 11.25 -1.58 -1.92
N THR A 346 11.38 -0.50 -1.15
CA THR A 346 12.48 -0.35 -0.17
C THR A 346 12.36 -1.32 1.00
N LEU A 347 11.12 -1.70 1.36
CA LEU A 347 10.84 -2.67 2.42
C LEU A 347 10.79 -4.11 1.91
N ASN A 348 10.92 -4.33 0.60
CA ASN A 348 10.72 -5.62 -0.07
C ASN A 348 9.35 -6.23 0.28
N MET A 349 8.31 -5.42 0.26
CA MET A 349 6.96 -5.82 0.66
C MET A 349 5.92 -5.34 -0.36
N PRO A 350 4.86 -6.14 -0.61
CA PRO A 350 3.77 -5.70 -1.46
C PRO A 350 3.04 -4.52 -0.82
N TYR A 351 2.89 -3.44 -1.57
CA TYR A 351 2.22 -2.22 -1.14
C TYR A 351 0.96 -1.97 -1.98
N LEU A 352 -0.19 -2.07 -1.35
CA LEU A 352 -1.47 -1.75 -1.99
C LEU A 352 -2.00 -0.43 -1.43
N GLY A 353 -1.84 0.64 -2.20
CA GLY A 353 -2.30 1.98 -1.81
C GLY A 353 -3.80 2.00 -1.48
N PRO A 354 -4.26 2.96 -0.66
CA PRO A 354 -5.65 3.06 -0.30
C PRO A 354 -6.50 3.44 -1.52
N ASP A 355 -7.69 2.83 -1.64
CA ASP A 355 -8.71 3.25 -2.58
C ASP A 355 -9.17 4.66 -2.26
N PHE A 356 -9.70 5.38 -3.26
CA PHE A 356 -10.18 6.75 -3.07
C PHE A 356 -11.17 6.90 -1.90
N LEU A 357 -12.12 5.97 -1.79
CA LEU A 357 -13.10 5.97 -0.71
C LEU A 357 -12.45 5.67 0.65
N GLY A 358 -11.53 4.71 0.69
CA GLY A 358 -10.75 4.36 1.88
C GLY A 358 -9.88 5.51 2.37
N ALA A 359 -9.23 6.24 1.45
CA ALA A 359 -8.44 7.44 1.79
C ALA A 359 -9.31 8.53 2.40
N ILE A 360 -10.50 8.81 1.86
CA ILE A 360 -11.43 9.78 2.42
C ILE A 360 -11.89 9.36 3.83
N LEU A 361 -12.30 8.11 4.00
CA LEU A 361 -12.72 7.60 5.30
C LEU A 361 -11.61 7.75 6.34
N GLN A 362 -10.38 7.44 5.96
CA GLN A 362 -9.21 7.55 6.82
C GLN A 362 -8.93 9.00 7.22
N VAL A 363 -9.01 9.95 6.27
CA VAL A 363 -8.94 11.39 6.58
C VAL A 363 -9.99 11.80 7.60
N ILE A 364 -11.26 11.39 7.42
CA ILE A 364 -12.35 11.70 8.35
C ILE A 364 -12.05 11.19 9.75
N VAL A 365 -11.62 9.92 9.88
CA VAL A 365 -11.29 9.31 11.17
C VAL A 365 -10.15 10.05 11.86
N ILE A 366 -9.08 10.38 11.12
CA ILE A 366 -7.91 11.07 11.68
C ILE A 366 -8.24 12.48 12.09
N VAL A 367 -8.96 13.24 11.25
CA VAL A 367 -9.39 14.60 11.57
C VAL A 367 -10.27 14.59 12.83
N LEU A 368 -11.19 13.63 12.93
CA LEU A 368 -12.03 13.49 14.13
C LEU A 368 -11.20 13.16 15.37
N THR A 369 -10.23 12.26 15.25
CA THR A 369 -9.35 11.87 16.36
C THR A 369 -8.52 13.06 16.84
N VAL A 370 -7.86 13.78 15.92
CA VAL A 370 -7.04 14.96 16.26
C VAL A 370 -7.89 16.07 16.84
N PHE A 371 -9.08 16.29 16.29
CA PHE A 371 -10.06 17.24 16.82
C PHE A 371 -10.44 16.90 18.27
N LEU A 372 -10.76 15.65 18.57
CA LEU A 372 -11.08 15.21 19.93
C LEU A 372 -9.90 15.40 20.89
N VAL A 373 -8.70 15.03 20.46
CA VAL A 373 -7.47 15.22 21.26
C VAL A 373 -7.25 16.69 21.59
N ALA A 374 -7.39 17.58 20.61
CA ALA A 374 -7.25 19.02 20.80
C ALA A 374 -8.36 19.58 21.73
N LEU A 375 -9.58 19.10 21.55
CA LEU A 375 -10.73 19.47 22.38
C LEU A 375 -10.53 19.07 23.84
N PHE A 376 -10.11 17.83 24.10
CA PHE A 376 -9.80 17.36 25.46
C PHE A 376 -8.68 18.17 26.12
N SER A 377 -7.61 18.47 25.36
CA SER A 377 -6.52 19.33 25.82
C SER A 377 -7.03 20.73 26.20
N ALA A 378 -7.88 21.34 25.37
CA ALA A 378 -8.47 22.67 25.64
C ALA A 378 -9.42 22.67 26.83
N LEU A 379 -10.29 21.67 26.94
CA LEU A 379 -11.27 21.55 28.04
C LEU A 379 -10.61 21.53 29.42
N PHE A 380 -9.51 20.79 29.55
CA PHE A 380 -8.76 20.72 30.81
C PHE A 380 -8.37 22.11 31.34
N PHE A 381 -7.83 22.96 30.46
CA PHE A 381 -7.40 24.32 30.85
C PHE A 381 -8.55 25.31 30.95
N VAL A 382 -9.54 25.25 30.07
CA VAL A 382 -10.72 26.11 30.12
C VAL A 382 -11.45 25.98 31.48
N ILE A 383 -11.61 24.73 31.96
CA ILE A 383 -12.23 24.49 33.27
C ILE A 383 -11.36 25.09 34.38
N HIS A 384 -10.05 24.95 34.32
CA HIS A 384 -9.14 25.47 35.33
C HIS A 384 -9.18 27.00 35.39
N VAL A 385 -9.08 27.69 34.26
CA VAL A 385 -9.05 29.17 34.18
C VAL A 385 -10.39 29.79 34.51
N THR A 386 -11.50 29.20 34.08
CA THR A 386 -12.83 29.74 34.40
C THR A 386 -13.22 29.64 35.88
N ASN A 387 -12.50 28.83 36.66
CA ASN A 387 -12.69 28.68 38.11
C ASN A 387 -11.81 29.65 38.94
N VAL A 388 -10.82 30.31 38.36
CA VAL A 388 -10.00 31.33 39.07
C VAL A 388 -10.85 32.58 39.36
N GLU A 389 -10.72 33.10 40.57
CA GLU A 389 -11.41 34.33 40.98
C GLU A 389 -10.86 35.57 40.26
N PRO A 390 -11.68 36.42 39.62
CA PRO A 390 -11.24 37.56 38.82
C PRO A 390 -10.37 38.55 39.60
N TYR A 391 -10.60 38.70 40.88
CA TYR A 391 -9.86 39.59 41.74
C TYR A 391 -8.39 39.17 41.94
N LEU A 392 -8.13 37.89 42.08
CA LEU A 392 -6.77 37.35 42.24
C LEU A 392 -5.96 37.43 40.93
N ALA A 393 -6.62 37.40 39.77
CA ALA A 393 -5.94 37.52 38.49
C ALA A 393 -5.41 38.93 38.21
N LEU A 394 -6.10 39.97 38.75
CA LEU A 394 -5.68 41.38 38.61
C LEU A 394 -4.67 41.83 39.66
N LYS A 395 -4.63 41.23 40.87
CA LYS A 395 -3.76 41.60 41.98
C LYS A 395 -2.31 41.13 41.78
N LYS A 396 -2.11 40.03 41.09
CA LYS A 396 -0.78 39.38 40.89
C LYS A 396 0.17 40.18 39.97
N GLU A 397 -0.29 41.17 39.25
CA GLU A 397 0.50 42.03 38.37
C GLU A 397 0.69 43.47 38.92
N ALA A 398 0.10 43.77 40.07
CA ALA A 398 0.30 45.07 40.76
C ALA A 398 1.41 45.02 41.84
N GLU A 399 1.98 43.85 42.07
CA GLU A 399 3.19 43.58 42.86
C GLU A 399 4.36 43.18 41.91
#